data_39f5b3a90dbe8f0d7fe60b24736abf85
#
_entry.id   39f5b3a90dbe8f0d7fe60b24736abf85
#
_cell.length_a   1.000
_cell.length_b   1.000
_cell.length_c   1.000
_cell.angle_alpha   90.00
_cell.angle_beta   90.00
_cell.angle_gamma   90.00
#
_symmetry.space_group_name_H-M   'P 1'
#
loop_
_entity.id
_entity.type
_entity.pdbx_description
1 polymer ?
#
loop_
_entity_poly.entity_id
_entity_poly.type
_entity_poly.pdbx_seq_one_letter_code
_entity_poly.pdbx_strand_id
1 'polypeptide(L)'
;MDALIAEAKQQAEDEEENKILSGIRDGLTSGTTMVETLRPYYPNELVVVSNGTFNFVPIRDDLQKNDYVLENLNILEDGEVQYMQDGQVVSHKGIDVSKHQGNIDWTKVAADGVEFAFIRVGLRGYGTEGKLVEDEYFEQNVKGALQAGIKVGVYFYSQAITDEELLEEANLVLEKVKPYNIELPIVFDVEKVSGGKGRANELSVEERTRLTALFCQTIQDAGYKPMIYHNMEMGTLMLDLGQLE
;
A
#
# COMPACT_ATOMS: atom_id res chain seq x y z
N MET A 1 18.50 -16.48 -51.41
CA MET A 1 18.41 -16.82 -49.96
C MET A 1 18.17 -15.57 -49.12
N ASP A 2 18.94 -14.51 -49.31
CA ASP A 2 18.83 -13.25 -48.55
C ASP A 2 17.48 -12.55 -48.69
N ALA A 3 16.89 -12.56 -49.89
CA ALA A 3 15.56 -11.97 -50.14
C ALA A 3 14.43 -12.73 -49.38
N LEU A 4 14.48 -14.04 -49.33
CA LEU A 4 13.52 -14.86 -48.57
C LEU A 4 13.67 -14.65 -47.08
N ILE A 5 14.88 -14.46 -46.57
CA ILE A 5 15.14 -14.16 -45.16
C ILE A 5 14.59 -12.76 -44.81
N ALA A 6 14.79 -11.76 -45.70
CA ALA A 6 14.28 -10.43 -45.49
C ALA A 6 12.74 -10.37 -45.50
N GLU A 7 12.11 -11.12 -46.43
CA GLU A 7 10.64 -11.21 -46.51
C GLU A 7 10.05 -11.93 -45.27
N ALA A 8 10.65 -13.03 -44.83
CA ALA A 8 10.23 -13.72 -43.61
C ALA A 8 10.38 -12.85 -42.36
N LYS A 9 11.45 -12.05 -42.27
CA LYS A 9 11.66 -11.11 -41.15
C LYS A 9 10.61 -10.00 -41.17
N GLN A 10 10.34 -9.40 -42.31
CA GLN A 10 9.31 -8.37 -42.43
C GLN A 10 7.92 -8.91 -42.07
N GLN A 11 7.59 -10.11 -42.50
CA GLN A 11 6.32 -10.74 -42.16
C GLN A 11 6.18 -10.98 -40.65
N ALA A 12 7.27 -11.44 -40.00
CA ALA A 12 7.26 -11.63 -38.54
C ALA A 12 7.12 -10.29 -37.79
N GLU A 13 7.76 -9.21 -38.25
CA GLU A 13 7.63 -7.87 -37.68
C GLU A 13 6.19 -7.35 -37.83
N ASP A 14 5.57 -7.51 -39.00
CA ASP A 14 4.20 -7.08 -39.29
C ASP A 14 3.17 -7.89 -38.44
N GLU A 15 3.39 -9.18 -38.25
CA GLU A 15 2.54 -10.05 -37.41
C GLU A 15 2.62 -9.61 -35.94
N GLU A 16 3.81 -9.29 -35.42
CA GLU A 16 4.00 -8.83 -34.04
C GLU A 16 3.37 -7.44 -33.83
N GLU A 17 3.58 -6.51 -34.77
CA GLU A 17 2.93 -5.19 -34.71
C GLU A 17 1.40 -5.31 -34.68
N ASN A 18 0.84 -6.11 -35.58
CA ASN A 18 -0.61 -6.34 -35.62
C ASN A 18 -1.14 -6.95 -34.31
N LYS A 19 -0.40 -7.89 -33.70
CA LYS A 19 -0.75 -8.49 -32.42
C LYS A 19 -0.78 -7.44 -31.30
N ILE A 20 0.22 -6.55 -31.24
CA ILE A 20 0.28 -5.47 -30.25
C ILE A 20 -0.91 -4.50 -30.46
N LEU A 21 -1.13 -4.03 -31.69
CA LEU A 21 -2.21 -3.10 -32.01
C LEU A 21 -3.60 -3.69 -31.72
N SER A 22 -3.83 -4.96 -32.06
CA SER A 22 -5.09 -5.63 -31.73
C SER A 22 -5.28 -5.77 -30.21
N GLY A 23 -4.25 -6.19 -29.47
CA GLY A 23 -4.33 -6.32 -28.03
C GLY A 23 -4.62 -5.00 -27.31
N ILE A 24 -4.01 -3.89 -27.76
CA ILE A 24 -4.33 -2.54 -27.26
C ILE A 24 -5.79 -2.18 -27.56
N ARG A 25 -6.26 -2.42 -28.79
CA ARG A 25 -7.65 -2.15 -29.18
C ARG A 25 -8.62 -2.94 -28.34
N ASP A 26 -8.37 -4.25 -28.18
CA ASP A 26 -9.25 -5.16 -27.44
C ASP A 26 -9.30 -4.77 -25.95
N GLY A 27 -8.17 -4.43 -25.34
CA GLY A 27 -8.12 -3.91 -23.98
C GLY A 27 -8.98 -2.65 -23.80
N LEU A 28 -8.81 -1.67 -24.69
CA LEU A 28 -9.57 -0.41 -24.62
C LEU A 28 -11.07 -0.59 -24.88
N THR A 29 -11.44 -1.52 -25.76
CA THR A 29 -12.86 -1.78 -26.09
C THR A 29 -13.56 -2.65 -25.07
N SER A 30 -12.83 -3.47 -24.30
CA SER A 30 -13.36 -4.27 -23.19
C SER A 30 -13.58 -3.46 -21.90
N GLY A 31 -13.14 -2.19 -21.86
CA GLY A 31 -13.21 -1.36 -20.66
C GLY A 31 -12.07 -1.59 -19.67
N THR A 32 -11.03 -2.33 -20.07
CA THR A 32 -9.79 -2.48 -19.31
C THR A 32 -9.07 -1.13 -19.20
N THR A 33 -8.45 -0.86 -18.06
CA THR A 33 -7.69 0.39 -17.88
C THR A 33 -6.47 0.43 -18.83
N MET A 34 -6.01 1.64 -19.19
CA MET A 34 -4.82 1.78 -20.04
C MET A 34 -3.58 1.12 -19.40
N VAL A 35 -3.45 1.20 -18.07
CA VAL A 35 -2.35 0.56 -17.33
C VAL A 35 -2.38 -0.96 -17.51
N GLU A 36 -3.53 -1.59 -17.31
CA GLU A 36 -3.71 -3.04 -17.48
C GLU A 36 -3.52 -3.46 -18.95
N THR A 37 -4.00 -2.65 -19.90
CA THR A 37 -3.82 -2.87 -21.33
C THR A 37 -2.35 -2.85 -21.74
N LEU A 38 -1.54 -1.96 -21.15
CA LEU A 38 -0.12 -1.83 -21.47
C LEU A 38 0.75 -2.89 -20.76
N ARG A 39 0.35 -3.37 -19.59
CA ARG A 39 1.16 -4.29 -18.76
C ARG A 39 1.77 -5.48 -19.50
N PRO A 40 1.06 -6.22 -20.39
CA PRO A 40 1.64 -7.35 -21.11
C PRO A 40 2.80 -6.99 -22.05
N TYR A 41 2.90 -5.73 -22.47
CA TYR A 41 3.94 -5.26 -23.38
C TYR A 41 5.20 -4.74 -22.65
N TYR A 42 5.11 -4.58 -21.32
CA TYR A 42 6.21 -4.11 -20.48
C TYR A 42 6.46 -5.09 -19.31
N PRO A 43 6.91 -6.33 -19.62
CA PRO A 43 7.03 -7.40 -18.60
C PRO A 43 8.10 -7.11 -17.53
N ASN A 44 9.06 -6.24 -17.82
CA ASN A 44 10.15 -5.88 -16.91
C ASN A 44 9.98 -4.49 -16.27
N GLU A 45 8.83 -3.86 -16.48
CA GLU A 45 8.53 -2.51 -15.98
C GLU A 45 7.15 -2.46 -15.35
N LEU A 46 7.01 -1.66 -14.32
CA LEU A 46 5.71 -1.26 -13.78
C LEU A 46 5.21 -0.02 -14.52
N VAL A 47 3.99 -0.08 -15.03
CA VAL A 47 3.33 1.09 -15.63
C VAL A 47 2.56 1.81 -14.53
N VAL A 48 3.03 3.00 -14.17
CA VAL A 48 2.48 3.81 -13.06
C VAL A 48 2.02 5.16 -13.57
N VAL A 49 0.79 5.55 -13.25
CA VAL A 49 0.25 6.86 -13.61
C VAL A 49 0.39 7.81 -12.43
N SER A 50 1.11 8.92 -12.67
CA SER A 50 1.25 10.02 -11.72
C SER A 50 0.88 11.34 -12.40
N ASN A 51 -0.04 12.10 -11.81
CA ASN A 51 -0.51 13.38 -12.38
C ASN A 51 -0.91 13.30 -13.87
N GLY A 52 -1.50 12.18 -14.29
CA GLY A 52 -1.89 11.96 -15.70
C GLY A 52 -0.75 11.56 -16.64
N THR A 53 0.47 11.42 -16.14
CA THR A 53 1.64 10.99 -16.91
C THR A 53 1.92 9.51 -16.64
N PHE A 54 2.15 8.75 -17.70
CA PHE A 54 2.57 7.35 -17.61
C PHE A 54 4.08 7.29 -17.36
N ASN A 55 4.46 6.54 -16.33
CA ASN A 55 5.83 6.27 -15.94
C ASN A 55 6.09 4.78 -16.10
N PHE A 56 7.19 4.43 -16.76
CA PHE A 56 7.65 3.06 -16.95
C PHE A 56 8.83 2.84 -16.01
N VAL A 57 8.58 2.13 -14.91
CA VAL A 57 9.53 1.96 -13.81
C VAL A 57 10.11 0.55 -13.87
N PRO A 58 11.42 0.37 -14.05
CA PRO A 58 12.03 -0.94 -14.06
C PRO A 58 11.72 -1.72 -12.77
N ILE A 59 11.35 -3.01 -12.92
CA ILE A 59 11.16 -3.91 -11.78
C ILE A 59 12.54 -4.21 -11.19
N ARG A 60 12.74 -3.85 -9.93
CA ARG A 60 14.01 -4.07 -9.21
C ARG A 60 14.11 -5.51 -8.73
N ASP A 61 15.23 -6.16 -9.02
CA ASP A 61 15.51 -7.54 -8.59
C ASP A 61 16.07 -7.61 -7.16
N ASP A 62 16.59 -6.50 -6.64
CA ASP A 62 17.16 -6.36 -5.30
C ASP A 62 16.09 -6.16 -4.21
N LEU A 63 14.83 -5.94 -4.57
CA LEU A 63 13.73 -5.84 -3.62
C LEU A 63 13.06 -7.20 -3.41
N GLN A 64 12.77 -7.52 -2.15
CA GLN A 64 11.97 -8.69 -1.81
C GLN A 64 10.59 -8.59 -2.48
N LYS A 65 10.18 -9.66 -3.14
CA LYS A 65 8.86 -9.82 -3.75
C LYS A 65 8.01 -10.75 -2.88
N ASN A 66 6.70 -10.63 -2.99
CA ASN A 66 5.82 -11.60 -2.35
C ASN A 66 5.90 -12.94 -3.08
N ASP A 67 5.67 -14.01 -2.33
CA ASP A 67 5.67 -15.40 -2.83
C ASP A 67 4.25 -15.89 -3.18
N TYR A 68 3.27 -14.97 -3.32
CA TYR A 68 1.89 -15.36 -3.62
C TYR A 68 1.77 -15.90 -5.04
N VAL A 69 1.09 -17.03 -5.13
CA VAL A 69 0.72 -17.69 -6.39
C VAL A 69 -0.73 -17.34 -6.69
N LEU A 70 -0.99 -16.68 -7.83
CA LEU A 70 -2.32 -16.16 -8.15
C LEU A 70 -3.39 -17.24 -8.24
N GLU A 71 -3.03 -18.45 -8.68
CA GLU A 71 -3.91 -19.61 -8.76
C GLU A 71 -4.43 -20.08 -7.40
N ASN A 72 -3.75 -19.67 -6.31
CA ASN A 72 -4.15 -19.97 -4.94
C ASN A 72 -5.15 -18.93 -4.38
N LEU A 73 -5.40 -17.84 -5.10
CA LEU A 73 -6.46 -16.88 -4.74
C LEU A 73 -7.82 -17.42 -5.13
N ASN A 74 -8.71 -17.51 -4.15
CA ASN A 74 -10.11 -17.90 -4.33
C ASN A 74 -11.01 -16.71 -4.00
N ILE A 75 -11.86 -16.32 -4.94
CA ILE A 75 -12.84 -15.24 -4.74
C ILE A 75 -14.20 -15.90 -4.58
N LEU A 76 -14.81 -15.75 -3.40
CA LEU A 76 -16.11 -16.30 -3.09
C LEU A 76 -17.24 -15.50 -3.77
N GLU A 77 -18.46 -16.06 -3.78
CA GLU A 77 -19.63 -15.42 -4.41
C GLU A 77 -19.99 -14.06 -3.77
N ASP A 78 -19.72 -13.88 -2.50
CA ASP A 78 -19.91 -12.62 -1.76
C ASP A 78 -18.78 -11.60 -1.94
N GLY A 79 -17.73 -11.97 -2.70
CA GLY A 79 -16.55 -11.13 -2.97
C GLY A 79 -15.44 -11.29 -1.94
N GLU A 80 -15.58 -12.13 -0.91
CA GLU A 80 -14.49 -12.42 0.01
C GLU A 80 -13.33 -13.11 -0.72
N VAL A 81 -12.11 -12.67 -0.46
CA VAL A 81 -10.89 -13.23 -1.05
C VAL A 81 -10.19 -14.11 -0.03
N GLN A 82 -9.92 -15.35 -0.40
CA GLN A 82 -9.18 -16.32 0.40
C GLN A 82 -7.92 -16.76 -0.33
N TYR A 83 -6.83 -16.96 0.39
CA TYR A 83 -5.64 -17.58 -0.14
C TYR A 83 -5.55 -19.02 0.36
N MET A 84 -5.47 -19.95 -0.60
CA MET A 84 -5.50 -21.39 -0.34
C MET A 84 -4.09 -21.96 -0.43
N GLN A 85 -3.70 -22.77 0.53
CA GLN A 85 -2.47 -23.56 0.48
C GLN A 85 -2.77 -24.98 0.96
N ASP A 86 -2.37 -25.98 0.20
CA ASP A 86 -2.59 -27.41 0.50
C ASP A 86 -4.08 -27.74 0.81
N GLY A 87 -5.00 -27.04 0.13
CA GLY A 87 -6.43 -27.20 0.32
C GLY A 87 -7.02 -26.56 1.58
N GLN A 88 -6.24 -25.74 2.28
CA GLN A 88 -6.66 -24.99 3.45
C GLN A 88 -6.60 -23.49 3.21
N VAL A 89 -7.51 -22.73 3.81
CA VAL A 89 -7.44 -21.26 3.85
C VAL A 89 -6.34 -20.86 4.82
N VAL A 90 -5.36 -20.11 4.33
CA VAL A 90 -4.23 -19.59 5.13
C VAL A 90 -4.21 -18.07 5.23
N SER A 91 -5.13 -17.39 4.54
CA SER A 91 -5.34 -15.95 4.71
C SER A 91 -6.13 -15.65 5.98
N HIS A 92 -5.92 -14.46 6.51
CA HIS A 92 -6.65 -13.93 7.66
C HIS A 92 -7.47 -12.71 7.23
N LYS A 93 -8.72 -12.62 7.70
CA LYS A 93 -9.61 -11.49 7.43
C LYS A 93 -9.32 -10.36 8.43
N GLY A 94 -9.01 -9.18 7.90
CA GLY A 94 -8.76 -8.00 8.72
C GLY A 94 -9.44 -6.76 8.17
N ILE A 95 -9.49 -5.72 9.02
CA ILE A 95 -10.01 -4.40 8.65
C ILE A 95 -9.06 -3.31 9.10
N ASP A 96 -9.09 -2.17 8.45
CA ASP A 96 -8.55 -0.92 8.97
C ASP A 96 -9.68 0.06 9.29
N VAL A 97 -9.53 0.81 10.37
CA VAL A 97 -10.57 1.71 10.86
C VAL A 97 -10.01 3.00 11.42
N SER A 98 -10.85 4.03 11.36
CA SER A 98 -10.58 5.34 11.93
C SER A 98 -11.90 5.97 12.41
N LYS A 99 -11.87 7.25 12.75
CA LYS A 99 -13.09 8.01 13.10
C LYS A 99 -14.18 7.98 11.99
N HIS A 100 -13.79 7.69 10.75
CA HIS A 100 -14.73 7.68 9.62
C HIS A 100 -15.77 6.55 9.71
N GLN A 101 -15.47 5.47 10.42
CA GLN A 101 -16.41 4.38 10.68
C GLN A 101 -17.36 4.67 11.86
N GLY A 102 -17.07 5.71 12.66
CA GLY A 102 -17.88 6.07 13.83
C GLY A 102 -17.91 4.98 14.90
N ASN A 103 -19.06 4.76 15.51
CA ASN A 103 -19.24 3.72 16.52
C ASN A 103 -19.31 2.32 15.88
N ILE A 104 -18.39 1.45 16.25
CA ILE A 104 -18.27 0.08 15.74
C ILE A 104 -18.77 -0.90 16.80
N ASP A 105 -19.62 -1.85 16.38
CA ASP A 105 -20.00 -3.01 17.20
C ASP A 105 -18.97 -4.13 16.99
N TRP A 106 -17.92 -4.10 17.79
CA TRP A 106 -16.81 -5.04 17.69
C TRP A 106 -17.19 -6.50 17.90
N THR A 107 -18.29 -6.76 18.63
CA THR A 107 -18.82 -8.12 18.78
C THR A 107 -19.35 -8.66 17.45
N LYS A 108 -20.03 -7.82 16.64
CA LYS A 108 -20.48 -8.20 15.31
C LYS A 108 -19.32 -8.34 14.34
N VAL A 109 -18.32 -7.46 14.43
CA VAL A 109 -17.11 -7.54 13.61
C VAL A 109 -16.38 -8.87 13.83
N ALA A 110 -16.19 -9.28 15.09
CA ALA A 110 -15.60 -10.58 15.41
C ALA A 110 -16.47 -11.75 14.93
N ALA A 111 -17.80 -11.66 15.08
CA ALA A 111 -18.73 -12.69 14.61
C ALA A 111 -18.76 -12.84 13.09
N ASP A 112 -18.35 -11.81 12.34
CA ASP A 112 -18.18 -11.82 10.86
C ASP A 112 -16.84 -12.44 10.43
N GLY A 113 -16.06 -13.00 11.36
CA GLY A 113 -14.81 -13.67 11.08
C GLY A 113 -13.59 -12.75 10.94
N VAL A 114 -13.69 -11.49 11.35
CA VAL A 114 -12.54 -10.57 11.38
C VAL A 114 -11.61 -10.95 12.52
N GLU A 115 -10.35 -11.24 12.21
CA GLU A 115 -9.35 -11.72 13.14
C GLU A 115 -8.42 -10.61 13.64
N PHE A 116 -8.22 -9.55 12.83
CA PHE A 116 -7.36 -8.43 13.19
C PHE A 116 -7.89 -7.08 12.69
N ALA A 117 -7.41 -6.00 13.32
CA ALA A 117 -7.72 -4.64 12.91
C ALA A 117 -6.49 -3.73 13.00
N PHE A 118 -6.30 -2.88 12.01
CA PHE A 118 -5.40 -1.72 12.10
C PHE A 118 -6.22 -0.47 12.44
N ILE A 119 -5.90 0.18 13.56
CA ILE A 119 -6.68 1.28 14.12
C ILE A 119 -5.87 2.57 14.05
N ARG A 120 -6.42 3.63 13.46
CA ARG A 120 -5.73 4.91 13.35
C ARG A 120 -5.51 5.55 14.71
N VAL A 121 -4.25 5.85 15.05
CA VAL A 121 -3.89 6.64 16.24
C VAL A 121 -4.19 8.11 16.02
N GLY A 122 -3.85 8.62 14.84
CA GLY A 122 -3.98 10.01 14.49
C GLY A 122 -3.44 10.33 13.10
N LEU A 123 -3.33 11.59 12.83
CA LEU A 123 -2.81 12.10 11.56
C LEU A 123 -2.08 13.43 11.77
N ARG A 124 -1.16 13.76 10.87
CA ARG A 124 -0.74 15.15 10.69
C ARG A 124 -1.54 15.79 9.57
N GLY A 125 -2.11 16.95 9.82
CA GLY A 125 -2.90 17.69 8.85
C GLY A 125 -2.06 18.09 7.63
N TYR A 126 -2.66 17.98 6.44
CA TYR A 126 -1.99 18.30 5.17
C TYR A 126 -1.87 19.80 4.87
N GLY A 127 -2.48 20.67 5.67
CA GLY A 127 -2.34 22.12 5.55
C GLY A 127 -0.96 22.62 5.98
N THR A 128 -0.68 23.90 5.73
CA THR A 128 0.63 24.52 6.01
C THR A 128 1.07 24.43 7.49
N GLU A 129 0.10 24.44 8.42
CA GLU A 129 0.39 24.32 9.86
C GLU A 129 0.84 22.91 10.26
N GLY A 130 0.53 21.88 9.49
CA GLY A 130 0.87 20.50 9.81
C GLY A 130 0.42 20.08 11.21
N LYS A 131 -0.81 20.43 11.60
CA LYS A 131 -1.32 20.18 12.95
C LYS A 131 -1.40 18.69 13.25
N LEU A 132 -0.83 18.28 14.38
CA LEU A 132 -0.97 16.94 14.91
C LEU A 132 -2.39 16.75 15.47
N VAL A 133 -3.09 15.69 15.05
CA VAL A 133 -4.49 15.43 15.39
C VAL A 133 -4.64 13.97 15.79
N GLU A 134 -5.09 13.73 17.01
CA GLU A 134 -5.47 12.40 17.48
C GLU A 134 -6.77 11.94 16.81
N ASP A 135 -6.92 10.64 16.58
CA ASP A 135 -8.19 10.07 16.17
C ASP A 135 -9.13 9.95 17.37
N GLU A 136 -10.26 10.66 17.33
CA GLU A 136 -11.21 10.73 18.43
C GLU A 136 -11.83 9.39 18.81
N TYR A 137 -11.79 8.37 17.92
CA TYR A 137 -12.28 7.01 18.15
C TYR A 137 -11.18 6.02 18.48
N PHE A 138 -9.90 6.43 18.52
CA PHE A 138 -8.78 5.53 18.72
C PHE A 138 -8.95 4.64 19.98
N GLU A 139 -9.12 5.26 21.15
CA GLU A 139 -9.22 4.52 22.41
C GLU A 139 -10.44 3.59 22.45
N GLN A 140 -11.59 4.06 21.96
CA GLN A 140 -12.81 3.27 21.89
C GLN A 140 -12.63 2.05 21.01
N ASN A 141 -12.02 2.23 19.84
CA ASN A 141 -11.79 1.16 18.88
C ASN A 141 -10.78 0.13 19.38
N VAL A 142 -9.65 0.55 19.94
CA VAL A 142 -8.66 -0.36 20.51
C VAL A 142 -9.27 -1.20 21.65
N LYS A 143 -9.98 -0.55 22.59
CA LYS A 143 -10.64 -1.25 23.71
C LYS A 143 -11.68 -2.24 23.21
N GLY A 144 -12.51 -1.83 22.24
CA GLY A 144 -13.56 -2.68 21.67
C GLY A 144 -13.01 -3.88 20.92
N ALA A 145 -12.00 -3.68 20.07
CA ALA A 145 -11.34 -4.75 19.32
C ALA A 145 -10.70 -5.79 20.25
N LEU A 146 -9.90 -5.34 21.22
CA LEU A 146 -9.25 -6.22 22.20
C LEU A 146 -10.26 -6.99 23.06
N GLN A 147 -11.37 -6.35 23.49
CA GLN A 147 -12.44 -7.02 24.24
C GLN A 147 -13.17 -8.08 23.40
N ALA A 148 -13.27 -7.88 22.10
CA ALA A 148 -13.85 -8.84 21.16
C ALA A 148 -12.87 -9.96 20.75
N GLY A 149 -11.63 -9.96 21.25
CA GLY A 149 -10.60 -10.94 20.92
C GLY A 149 -9.94 -10.72 19.55
N ILE A 150 -10.12 -9.55 18.94
CA ILE A 150 -9.50 -9.16 17.67
C ILE A 150 -8.08 -8.65 17.94
N LYS A 151 -7.09 -9.15 17.19
CA LYS A 151 -5.70 -8.68 17.26
C LYS A 151 -5.59 -7.26 16.74
N VAL A 152 -4.79 -6.43 17.40
CA VAL A 152 -4.69 -5.00 17.06
C VAL A 152 -3.29 -4.65 16.60
N GLY A 153 -3.23 -3.99 15.43
CA GLY A 153 -2.18 -3.11 14.98
C GLY A 153 -2.69 -1.68 14.94
N VAL A 154 -1.80 -0.74 14.75
CA VAL A 154 -2.19 0.66 14.65
C VAL A 154 -1.50 1.35 13.48
N TYR A 155 -2.06 2.46 13.01
CA TYR A 155 -1.42 3.26 11.98
C TYR A 155 -1.51 4.76 12.28
N PHE A 156 -0.56 5.48 11.70
CA PHE A 156 -0.52 6.94 11.75
C PHE A 156 -0.38 7.49 10.33
N TYR A 157 -1.30 8.36 9.92
CA TYR A 157 -1.27 9.03 8.62
C TYR A 157 -0.35 10.24 8.69
N SER A 158 0.81 10.13 8.06
CA SER A 158 1.88 11.12 8.15
C SER A 158 1.82 12.18 7.05
N GLN A 159 2.09 13.40 7.44
CA GLN A 159 2.42 14.52 6.57
C GLN A 159 3.61 15.31 7.13
N ALA A 160 4.51 14.66 7.90
CA ALA A 160 5.73 15.26 8.41
C ALA A 160 6.66 15.66 7.26
N ILE A 161 7.31 16.81 7.41
CA ILE A 161 8.31 17.33 6.47
C ILE A 161 9.67 17.63 7.12
N THR A 162 9.77 17.45 8.45
CA THR A 162 11.01 17.56 9.22
C THR A 162 11.16 16.40 10.19
N ASP A 163 12.36 16.19 10.71
CA ASP A 163 12.66 15.17 11.71
C ASP A 163 11.90 15.42 13.01
N GLU A 164 11.80 16.68 13.43
CA GLU A 164 11.09 17.07 14.64
C GLU A 164 9.61 16.69 14.55
N GLU A 165 8.98 17.01 13.43
CA GLU A 165 7.57 16.65 13.19
C GLU A 165 7.36 15.14 13.16
N LEU A 166 8.27 14.41 12.53
CA LEU A 166 8.19 12.96 12.48
C LEU A 166 8.32 12.33 13.87
N LEU A 167 9.28 12.83 14.68
CA LEU A 167 9.45 12.35 16.05
C LEU A 167 8.25 12.71 16.94
N GLU A 168 7.57 13.83 16.70
CA GLU A 168 6.29 14.14 17.36
C GLU A 168 5.22 13.09 17.01
N GLU A 169 5.11 12.69 15.73
CA GLU A 169 4.18 11.65 15.29
C GLU A 169 4.48 10.31 15.95
N ALA A 170 5.74 9.87 15.89
CA ALA A 170 6.15 8.60 16.48
C ALA A 170 5.96 8.58 18.01
N ASN A 171 6.32 9.67 18.71
CA ASN A 171 6.12 9.77 20.15
C ASN A 171 4.65 9.76 20.55
N LEU A 172 3.77 10.44 19.79
CA LEU A 172 2.34 10.37 20.03
C LEU A 172 1.83 8.92 19.89
N VAL A 173 2.25 8.21 18.84
CA VAL A 173 1.87 6.80 18.64
C VAL A 173 2.32 5.96 19.81
N LEU A 174 3.59 6.06 20.23
CA LEU A 174 4.16 5.29 21.35
C LEU A 174 3.46 5.59 22.67
N GLU A 175 3.12 6.84 22.94
CA GLU A 175 2.35 7.23 24.12
C GLU A 175 0.96 6.56 24.15
N LYS A 176 0.27 6.63 23.00
CA LYS A 176 -1.11 6.13 22.86
C LYS A 176 -1.21 4.61 22.91
N VAL A 177 -0.24 3.88 22.39
CA VAL A 177 -0.27 2.41 22.38
C VAL A 177 0.19 1.80 23.69
N LYS A 178 0.97 2.51 24.51
CA LYS A 178 1.56 2.01 25.74
C LYS A 178 0.60 1.32 26.72
N PRO A 179 -0.67 1.76 26.89
CA PRO A 179 -1.63 1.10 27.78
C PRO A 179 -2.22 -0.21 27.25
N TYR A 180 -1.97 -0.57 25.99
CA TYR A 180 -2.64 -1.65 25.30
C TYR A 180 -1.69 -2.75 24.85
N ASN A 181 -2.21 -3.97 24.70
CA ASN A 181 -1.49 -5.07 24.07
C ASN A 181 -1.60 -4.95 22.55
N ILE A 182 -0.59 -4.37 21.89
CA ILE A 182 -0.52 -4.24 20.44
C ILE A 182 0.35 -5.38 19.91
N GLU A 183 -0.30 -6.40 19.33
CA GLU A 183 0.38 -7.61 18.84
C GLU A 183 0.85 -7.48 17.37
N LEU A 184 0.21 -6.61 16.62
CA LEU A 184 0.51 -6.40 15.20
C LEU A 184 1.38 -5.15 15.00
N PRO A 185 1.93 -4.93 13.81
CA PRO A 185 2.80 -3.79 13.55
C PRO A 185 2.18 -2.42 13.85
N ILE A 186 3.06 -1.46 14.10
CA ILE A 186 2.77 -0.02 14.04
C ILE A 186 3.10 0.47 12.64
N VAL A 187 2.09 0.95 11.93
CA VAL A 187 2.17 1.27 10.51
C VAL A 187 2.41 2.77 10.29
N PHE A 188 3.44 3.08 9.56
CA PHE A 188 3.65 4.40 8.97
C PHE A 188 2.86 4.49 7.66
N ASP A 189 1.79 5.25 7.66
CA ASP A 189 0.92 5.44 6.50
C ASP A 189 1.38 6.70 5.74
N VAL A 190 2.05 6.48 4.61
CA VAL A 190 2.63 7.52 3.76
C VAL A 190 1.99 7.53 2.39
N GLU A 191 1.22 8.59 2.14
CA GLU A 191 0.47 8.75 0.91
C GLU A 191 0.57 10.18 0.37
N LYS A 192 0.41 10.30 -0.94
CA LYS A 192 0.27 11.59 -1.61
C LYS A 192 -1.15 12.12 -1.45
N VAL A 193 -1.28 13.32 -0.94
CA VAL A 193 -2.58 13.99 -0.88
C VAL A 193 -2.98 14.47 -2.28
N SER A 194 -4.14 14.05 -2.74
CA SER A 194 -4.66 14.42 -4.05
C SER A 194 -4.93 15.93 -4.17
N GLY A 195 -4.90 16.45 -5.40
CA GLY A 195 -5.18 17.85 -5.70
C GLY A 195 -4.07 18.83 -5.31
N GLY A 196 -2.84 18.36 -5.10
CA GLY A 196 -1.66 19.20 -4.86
C GLY A 196 -1.64 19.93 -3.52
N LYS A 197 -2.42 19.47 -2.54
CA LYS A 197 -2.61 20.17 -1.25
C LYS A 197 -1.80 19.58 -0.09
N GLY A 198 -1.16 18.44 -0.27
CA GLY A 198 -0.37 17.80 0.78
C GLY A 198 0.97 18.50 0.98
N ARG A 199 1.26 18.90 2.21
CA ARG A 199 2.53 19.55 2.56
C ARG A 199 3.75 18.64 2.33
N ALA A 200 3.57 17.33 2.46
CA ALA A 200 4.60 16.33 2.21
C ALA A 200 4.71 15.91 0.72
N ASN A 201 3.84 16.41 -0.17
CA ASN A 201 3.87 16.02 -1.58
C ASN A 201 5.17 16.42 -2.29
N GLU A 202 5.76 17.54 -1.89
CA GLU A 202 6.96 18.13 -2.52
C GLU A 202 8.29 17.61 -1.93
N LEU A 203 8.24 16.69 -0.95
CA LEU A 203 9.45 16.05 -0.45
C LEU A 203 10.14 15.28 -1.58
N SER A 204 11.46 15.38 -1.65
CA SER A 204 12.26 14.53 -2.51
C SER A 204 12.15 13.05 -2.09
N VAL A 205 12.50 12.15 -2.99
CA VAL A 205 12.57 10.70 -2.68
C VAL A 205 13.51 10.45 -1.49
N GLU A 206 14.66 11.10 -1.47
CA GLU A 206 15.67 10.98 -0.40
C GLU A 206 15.11 11.42 0.96
N GLU A 207 14.50 12.61 1.04
CA GLU A 207 13.94 13.14 2.28
C GLU A 207 12.80 12.27 2.80
N ARG A 208 11.89 11.86 1.91
CA ARG A 208 10.75 11.00 2.27
C ARG A 208 11.23 9.64 2.77
N THR A 209 12.18 9.01 2.07
CA THR A 209 12.76 7.73 2.46
C THR A 209 13.44 7.83 3.81
N ARG A 210 14.22 8.90 4.05
CA ARG A 210 14.89 9.16 5.32
C ARG A 210 13.91 9.35 6.47
N LEU A 211 12.84 10.11 6.27
CA LEU A 211 11.80 10.30 7.29
C LEU A 211 11.05 8.97 7.58
N THR A 212 10.76 8.20 6.56
CA THR A 212 10.15 6.87 6.71
C THR A 212 11.05 5.94 7.52
N ALA A 213 12.35 5.90 7.21
CA ALA A 213 13.33 5.12 7.97
C ALA A 213 13.43 5.58 9.44
N LEU A 214 13.42 6.89 9.69
CA LEU A 214 13.47 7.46 11.05
C LEU A 214 12.24 7.04 11.87
N PHE A 215 11.05 7.05 11.29
CA PHE A 215 9.83 6.53 11.97
C PHE A 215 10.01 5.06 12.33
N CYS A 216 10.35 4.23 11.34
CA CYS A 216 10.51 2.79 11.54
C CYS A 216 11.54 2.48 12.63
N GLN A 217 12.69 3.17 12.62
CA GLN A 217 13.73 3.01 13.63
C GLN A 217 13.23 3.39 15.03
N THR A 218 12.51 4.52 15.14
CA THR A 218 11.96 4.99 16.43
C THR A 218 10.97 3.98 17.01
N ILE A 219 10.12 3.40 16.18
CA ILE A 219 9.15 2.36 16.57
C ILE A 219 9.87 1.08 16.99
N GLN A 220 10.90 0.68 16.24
CA GLN A 220 11.69 -0.51 16.53
C GLN A 220 12.48 -0.38 17.84
N ASP A 221 13.10 0.78 18.08
CA ASP A 221 13.85 1.07 19.32
C ASP A 221 12.96 1.03 20.57
N ALA A 222 11.68 1.32 20.40
CA ALA A 222 10.67 1.18 21.46
C ALA A 222 10.15 -0.27 21.65
N GLY A 223 10.64 -1.23 20.84
CA GLY A 223 10.31 -2.65 20.97
C GLY A 223 9.07 -3.10 20.20
N TYR A 224 8.54 -2.26 19.31
CA TYR A 224 7.44 -2.61 18.43
C TYR A 224 7.94 -2.98 17.02
N LYS A 225 7.12 -3.70 16.27
CA LYS A 225 7.39 -4.01 14.85
C LYS A 225 6.89 -2.87 13.96
N PRO A 226 7.77 -2.16 13.22
CA PRO A 226 7.31 -1.17 12.24
C PRO A 226 6.78 -1.85 10.98
N MET A 227 5.90 -1.16 10.27
CA MET A 227 5.46 -1.50 8.92
C MET A 227 5.18 -0.21 8.15
N ILE A 228 5.33 -0.23 6.84
CA ILE A 228 5.06 0.91 5.97
C ILE A 228 3.85 0.56 5.11
N TYR A 229 2.85 1.44 5.09
CA TYR A 229 1.78 1.40 4.10
C TYR A 229 2.01 2.48 3.05
N HIS A 230 1.90 2.10 1.80
CA HIS A 230 1.99 3.00 0.66
C HIS A 230 1.22 2.45 -0.54
N ASN A 231 0.74 3.31 -1.42
CA ASN A 231 0.20 2.90 -2.70
C ASN A 231 1.32 2.68 -3.74
N MET A 232 0.96 2.18 -4.93
CA MET A 232 1.93 1.87 -5.98
C MET A 232 2.69 3.11 -6.45
N GLU A 233 2.03 4.28 -6.61
CA GLU A 233 2.70 5.53 -7.00
C GLU A 233 3.78 5.92 -5.98
N MET A 234 3.45 5.87 -4.69
CA MET A 234 4.37 6.20 -3.61
C MET A 234 5.57 5.26 -3.58
N GLY A 235 5.34 3.95 -3.59
CA GLY A 235 6.41 2.95 -3.49
C GLY A 235 7.32 2.88 -4.71
N THR A 236 6.83 3.29 -5.90
CA THR A 236 7.64 3.21 -7.13
C THR A 236 8.31 4.51 -7.54
N LEU A 237 7.70 5.66 -7.22
CA LEU A 237 8.16 6.96 -7.71
C LEU A 237 8.62 7.91 -6.60
N MET A 238 8.25 7.64 -5.34
CA MET A 238 8.41 8.62 -4.26
C MET A 238 9.17 8.08 -3.03
N LEU A 239 9.48 6.78 -2.99
CA LEU A 239 10.29 6.12 -1.97
C LEU A 239 11.42 5.31 -2.63
N ASP A 240 12.59 5.25 -1.99
CA ASP A 240 13.61 4.24 -2.30
C ASP A 240 13.45 3.06 -1.33
N LEU A 241 12.64 2.08 -1.75
CA LEU A 241 12.33 0.91 -0.92
C LEU A 241 13.57 0.08 -0.56
N GLY A 242 14.63 0.11 -1.38
CA GLY A 242 15.88 -0.58 -1.07
C GLY A 242 16.66 -0.02 0.12
N GLN A 243 16.27 1.15 0.63
CA GLN A 243 16.82 1.74 1.86
C GLN A 243 15.91 1.53 3.07
N LEU A 244 14.80 0.82 2.91
CA LEU A 244 13.76 0.63 3.93
C LEU A 244 13.59 -0.84 4.37
N GLU A 245 14.57 -1.71 4.04
CA GLU A 245 14.61 -3.12 4.45
C GLU A 245 14.97 -3.32 5.93
#